data_513999b89733a1eaeb303d93cc4dc749
#
_entry.id   513999b89733a1eaeb303d93cc4dc749
#
_cell.length_a   1.000
_cell.length_b   1.000
_cell.length_c   1.000
_cell.angle_alpha   90.00
_cell.angle_beta   90.00
_cell.angle_gamma   90.00
#
_symmetry.space_group_name_H-M   'P 1'
#
loop_
_entity.id
_entity.type
_entity.pdbx_description
1 polymer ?
#
loop_
_entity_poly.entity_id
_entity_poly.type
_entity_poly.pdbx_seq_one_letter_code
_entity_poly.pdbx_strand_id
1 'polypeptide(L)'
;MRKLMTIMCFLVCASLSAQTLEVSRDKNDNVILVDQSGATVSGPYVSAEFNQKFNVWTVKTSNGKFGMLSDSGKELLPAKYSFFGEISDDGIFWINTGGKDLDTQKSIQKYFTSHMSEFSKKEKDPEKMLKERERMEDLYCHGMVDIYGTKVVSGKFGYADCTGKIILDAKYNLVATGFSEEGLAWYMKGSKYGVIDNSGKIILTPTYRRIDDYHNSLAIVYGKKYKYGYINTSGELVTPDIFTAAGNADNVIPWVKGVPAKVPAGCYSEYAQQASVGQGYGMEEKHAMVGPDGKLLSPLKYDYIGELQDGMAYCGYDDCVTFVNSEGREILPAIFKKAWNFKDGLAVASLPFRAGVGEINTRSVRGDMEYFGVIDKQGRVVVPFVYSEYKGRSEGTFLFEDSSGAVWLDNDGNRLYENHNFSKAHVFVDSIAPVSINGRWGYMDREGNVIVECMYENEALKFVDGYAWVCLSGKYGAIDKNGTVVVPILLDSYEDAMTLCATVLKENGGAPLGIRQVEIFGKKKLNQKVRFKISETIPEDNWDF
;
A
#
# COMPACT_ATOMS: atom_id res chain seq x y z
N MET A 1 31.60 -29.98 -52.93
CA MET A 1 30.26 -29.39 -52.99
C MET A 1 29.97 -28.70 -51.66
N ARG A 2 30.17 -27.35 -51.62
CA ARG A 2 29.92 -26.52 -50.45
C ARG A 2 28.44 -26.14 -50.42
N LYS A 3 27.72 -26.52 -49.38
CA LYS A 3 26.39 -25.99 -49.10
C LYS A 3 26.52 -24.73 -48.25
N LEU A 4 26.18 -23.60 -48.83
CA LEU A 4 25.93 -22.36 -48.09
C LEU A 4 24.67 -22.55 -47.23
N MET A 5 24.82 -22.34 -45.95
CA MET A 5 23.72 -22.21 -44.99
C MET A 5 23.45 -20.71 -44.84
N THR A 6 22.37 -20.24 -45.47
CA THR A 6 21.90 -18.86 -45.36
C THR A 6 21.20 -18.74 -43.98
N ILE A 7 21.83 -18.03 -43.07
CA ILE A 7 21.20 -17.61 -41.81
C ILE A 7 20.31 -16.41 -42.15
N MET A 8 19.02 -16.64 -42.12
CA MET A 8 18.00 -15.59 -42.24
C MET A 8 17.85 -14.95 -40.83
N CYS A 9 18.55 -13.85 -40.60
CA CYS A 9 18.28 -12.95 -39.49
C CYS A 9 16.93 -12.29 -39.72
N PHE A 10 15.92 -12.68 -38.99
CA PHE A 10 14.73 -11.87 -38.81
C PHE A 10 15.11 -10.64 -37.98
N LEU A 11 15.39 -9.53 -38.64
CA LEU A 11 15.31 -8.22 -38.05
C LEU A 11 13.83 -7.95 -37.75
N VAL A 12 13.47 -8.09 -36.48
CA VAL A 12 12.30 -7.42 -35.95
C VAL A 12 12.62 -5.93 -35.94
N CYS A 13 12.29 -5.25 -37.03
CA CYS A 13 12.16 -3.80 -37.01
C CYS A 13 10.98 -3.46 -36.12
N ALA A 14 11.20 -3.29 -34.82
CA ALA A 14 10.37 -2.39 -34.05
C ALA A 14 10.55 -1.03 -34.71
N SER A 15 9.53 -0.56 -35.42
CA SER A 15 9.45 0.80 -35.89
C SER A 15 9.36 1.72 -34.68
N LEU A 16 10.52 2.12 -34.13
CA LEU A 16 10.62 3.34 -33.39
C LEU A 16 10.19 4.43 -34.35
N SER A 17 8.98 4.99 -34.19
CA SER A 17 8.58 6.19 -34.89
C SER A 17 9.60 7.26 -34.51
N ALA A 18 10.43 7.63 -35.46
CA ALA A 18 11.42 8.68 -35.24
C ALA A 18 10.64 9.96 -34.94
N GLN A 19 10.94 10.60 -33.83
CA GLN A 19 10.44 11.91 -33.48
C GLN A 19 10.68 12.85 -34.67
N THR A 20 9.59 13.40 -35.24
CA THR A 20 9.65 14.19 -36.49
C THR A 20 10.08 15.63 -36.25
N LEU A 21 9.95 16.12 -35.00
CA LEU A 21 10.32 17.48 -34.59
C LEU A 21 11.34 17.44 -33.46
N GLU A 22 12.20 18.44 -33.44
CA GLU A 22 13.20 18.65 -32.40
C GLU A 22 12.94 19.94 -31.63
N VAL A 23 13.35 19.94 -30.36
CA VAL A 23 13.30 21.15 -29.51
C VAL A 23 14.49 22.04 -29.85
N SER A 24 14.21 23.31 -30.16
CA SER A 24 15.23 24.36 -30.37
C SER A 24 14.85 25.61 -29.59
N ARG A 25 15.68 26.66 -29.64
CA ARG A 25 15.42 27.95 -29.02
C ARG A 25 15.44 29.08 -30.03
N ASP A 26 14.52 30.03 -29.87
CA ASP A 26 14.50 31.24 -30.66
C ASP A 26 15.48 32.30 -30.11
N LYS A 27 15.50 33.48 -30.76
CA LYS A 27 16.39 34.61 -30.38
C LYS A 27 16.08 35.18 -28.98
N ASN A 28 14.92 34.87 -28.42
CA ASN A 28 14.45 35.33 -27.12
C ASN A 28 14.52 34.21 -26.06
N ASP A 29 15.24 33.12 -26.36
CA ASP A 29 15.40 31.94 -25.51
C ASP A 29 14.09 31.13 -25.28
N ASN A 30 13.04 31.38 -26.07
CA ASN A 30 11.84 30.58 -26.02
C ASN A 30 12.04 29.22 -26.72
N VAL A 31 11.34 28.19 -26.24
CA VAL A 31 11.30 26.88 -26.86
C VAL A 31 10.46 26.92 -28.15
N ILE A 32 11.02 26.42 -29.23
CA ILE A 32 10.37 26.20 -30.52
C ILE A 32 10.54 24.74 -30.96
N LEU A 33 9.61 24.25 -31.73
CA LEU A 33 9.71 22.95 -32.38
C LEU A 33 10.12 23.17 -33.84
N VAL A 34 11.19 22.51 -34.25
CA VAL A 34 11.77 22.61 -35.60
C VAL A 34 11.73 21.25 -36.29
N ASP A 35 11.61 21.26 -37.61
CA ASP A 35 11.73 20.06 -38.43
C ASP A 35 13.21 19.70 -38.68
N GLN A 36 13.44 18.63 -39.40
CA GLN A 36 14.78 18.14 -39.78
C GLN A 36 15.61 19.14 -40.62
N SER A 37 14.97 20.13 -41.25
CA SER A 37 15.63 21.23 -41.97
C SER A 37 16.03 22.38 -41.06
N GLY A 38 15.60 22.38 -39.79
CA GLY A 38 15.74 23.47 -38.84
C GLY A 38 14.67 24.56 -38.97
N ALA A 39 13.65 24.36 -39.82
CA ALA A 39 12.55 25.32 -39.94
C ALA A 39 11.59 25.21 -38.77
N THR A 40 11.19 26.38 -38.20
CA THR A 40 10.23 26.43 -37.09
C THR A 40 8.85 25.94 -37.56
N VAL A 41 8.35 24.90 -36.93
CA VAL A 41 7.01 24.32 -37.15
C VAL A 41 6.02 24.87 -36.15
N SER A 42 6.40 25.00 -34.89
CA SER A 42 5.49 25.44 -33.82
C SER A 42 6.23 26.17 -32.69
N GLY A 43 5.54 27.05 -31.97
CA GLY A 43 6.09 27.87 -30.88
C GLY A 43 5.75 29.35 -31.07
N PRO A 44 6.23 30.27 -30.19
CA PRO A 44 7.14 30.03 -29.07
C PRO A 44 6.42 29.48 -27.81
N TYR A 45 7.16 28.68 -27.04
CA TYR A 45 6.71 28.05 -25.79
C TYR A 45 7.71 28.31 -24.64
N VAL A 46 7.26 28.09 -23.40
CA VAL A 46 8.12 28.03 -22.21
C VAL A 46 8.73 26.64 -22.09
N SER A 47 7.94 25.61 -22.36
CA SER A 47 8.39 24.22 -22.41
C SER A 47 7.65 23.43 -23.50
N ALA A 48 8.31 22.38 -24.00
CA ALA A 48 7.74 21.38 -24.89
C ALA A 48 8.35 20.02 -24.53
N GLU A 49 7.52 19.03 -24.24
CA GLU A 49 7.92 17.69 -23.85
C GLU A 49 7.24 16.67 -24.74
N PHE A 50 8.02 15.72 -25.26
CA PHE A 50 7.54 14.68 -26.15
C PHE A 50 7.24 13.39 -25.38
N ASN A 51 6.02 12.92 -25.48
CA ASN A 51 5.62 11.61 -24.99
C ASN A 51 5.77 10.57 -26.11
N GLN A 52 6.81 9.72 -25.99
CA GLN A 52 7.12 8.70 -27.00
C GLN A 52 6.05 7.62 -27.14
N LYS A 53 5.35 7.28 -26.05
CA LYS A 53 4.31 6.23 -26.06
C LYS A 53 3.12 6.61 -26.93
N PHE A 54 2.73 7.88 -26.88
CA PHE A 54 1.54 8.38 -27.59
C PHE A 54 1.86 9.27 -28.81
N ASN A 55 3.15 9.54 -29.07
CA ASN A 55 3.63 10.40 -30.15
C ASN A 55 3.00 11.82 -30.13
N VAL A 56 2.96 12.43 -28.95
CA VAL A 56 2.40 13.78 -28.76
C VAL A 56 3.37 14.69 -28.00
N TRP A 57 3.27 15.99 -28.28
CA TRP A 57 3.95 17.04 -27.55
C TRP A 57 3.01 17.68 -26.54
N THR A 58 3.42 17.78 -25.31
CA THR A 58 2.81 18.67 -24.32
C THR A 58 3.56 19.99 -24.33
N VAL A 59 2.87 21.10 -24.59
CA VAL A 59 3.47 22.44 -24.69
C VAL A 59 2.90 23.38 -23.65
N LYS A 60 3.74 24.30 -23.13
CA LYS A 60 3.35 25.36 -22.21
C LYS A 60 3.71 26.72 -22.80
N THR A 61 2.73 27.59 -22.94
CA THR A 61 2.89 28.94 -23.51
C THR A 61 3.39 29.93 -22.46
N SER A 62 3.85 31.11 -22.86
CA SER A 62 4.36 32.19 -21.99
C SER A 62 3.34 32.69 -20.97
N ASN A 63 2.04 32.58 -21.26
CA ASN A 63 0.97 32.88 -20.30
C ASN A 63 0.63 31.71 -19.35
N GLY A 64 1.48 30.67 -19.33
CA GLY A 64 1.37 29.51 -18.43
C GLY A 64 0.29 28.51 -18.84
N LYS A 65 -0.22 28.55 -20.07
CA LYS A 65 -1.27 27.64 -20.55
C LYS A 65 -0.69 26.43 -21.24
N PHE A 66 -1.29 25.29 -20.95
CA PHE A 66 -0.95 24.00 -21.54
C PHE A 66 -1.78 23.72 -22.78
N GLY A 67 -1.15 23.13 -23.78
CA GLY A 67 -1.75 22.59 -25.00
C GLY A 67 -1.08 21.27 -25.40
N MET A 68 -1.60 20.63 -26.42
CA MET A 68 -1.06 19.38 -26.96
C MET A 68 -0.98 19.44 -28.48
N LEU A 69 0.13 18.93 -29.03
CA LEU A 69 0.35 18.82 -30.46
C LEU A 69 0.62 17.36 -30.84
N SER A 70 0.37 16.99 -32.10
CA SER A 70 0.83 15.72 -32.65
C SER A 70 2.36 15.71 -32.79
N ASP A 71 2.91 14.58 -33.16
CA ASP A 71 4.34 14.40 -33.52
C ASP A 71 4.80 15.34 -34.64
N SER A 72 3.90 15.72 -35.56
CA SER A 72 4.15 16.65 -36.67
C SER A 72 3.87 18.13 -36.32
N GLY A 73 3.54 18.45 -35.08
CA GLY A 73 3.28 19.81 -34.63
C GLY A 73 1.86 20.34 -34.89
N LYS A 74 0.93 19.49 -35.35
CA LYS A 74 -0.49 19.85 -35.50
C LYS A 74 -1.14 19.97 -34.14
N GLU A 75 -1.91 21.03 -33.90
CA GLU A 75 -2.67 21.22 -32.67
C GLU A 75 -3.72 20.11 -32.49
N LEU A 76 -3.64 19.39 -31.37
CA LEU A 76 -4.61 18.41 -30.91
C LEU A 76 -5.50 19.03 -29.82
N LEU A 77 -4.89 19.73 -28.85
CA LEU A 77 -5.59 20.50 -27.83
C LEU A 77 -5.05 21.95 -27.82
N PRO A 78 -5.93 22.96 -27.87
CA PRO A 78 -5.49 24.36 -27.82
C PRO A 78 -4.85 24.70 -26.48
N ALA A 79 -3.85 25.59 -26.50
CA ALA A 79 -3.12 26.04 -25.31
C ALA A 79 -3.96 27.01 -24.45
N LYS A 80 -5.01 26.49 -23.81
CA LYS A 80 -5.95 27.22 -22.96
C LYS A 80 -6.08 26.68 -21.54
N TYR A 81 -5.57 25.48 -21.29
CA TYR A 81 -5.71 24.80 -20.00
C TYR A 81 -4.66 25.31 -19.00
N SER A 82 -5.05 25.39 -17.73
CA SER A 82 -4.15 25.81 -16.66
C SER A 82 -3.19 24.72 -16.25
N PHE A 83 -3.65 23.46 -16.26
CA PHE A 83 -2.88 22.28 -15.90
C PHE A 83 -3.36 21.05 -16.66
N PHE A 84 -2.44 20.10 -16.87
CA PHE A 84 -2.68 18.74 -17.33
C PHE A 84 -2.25 17.75 -16.25
N GLY A 85 -2.98 16.65 -16.08
CA GLY A 85 -2.59 15.51 -15.30
C GLY A 85 -1.59 14.63 -16.02
N GLU A 86 -1.05 13.67 -15.29
CA GLU A 86 -0.23 12.62 -15.86
C GLU A 86 -1.06 11.82 -16.89
N ILE A 87 -0.42 11.45 -18.00
CA ILE A 87 -1.05 10.66 -19.06
C ILE A 87 -1.01 9.20 -18.62
N SER A 88 -2.19 8.61 -18.43
CA SER A 88 -2.34 7.20 -18.08
C SER A 88 -1.92 6.26 -19.21
N ASP A 89 -1.86 4.96 -18.92
CA ASP A 89 -1.43 3.93 -19.87
C ASP A 89 -2.34 3.80 -21.11
N ASP A 90 -3.59 4.20 -20.99
CA ASP A 90 -4.57 4.26 -22.07
C ASP A 90 -4.65 5.64 -22.77
N GLY A 91 -3.75 6.55 -22.43
CA GLY A 91 -3.61 7.87 -23.08
C GLY A 91 -4.62 8.90 -22.60
N ILE A 92 -5.29 8.69 -21.49
CA ILE A 92 -6.25 9.62 -20.89
C ILE A 92 -5.59 10.41 -19.76
N PHE A 93 -5.94 11.69 -19.63
CA PHE A 93 -5.46 12.55 -18.56
C PHE A 93 -6.49 13.61 -18.19
N TRP A 94 -6.43 14.08 -16.96
CA TRP A 94 -7.30 15.16 -16.56
C TRP A 94 -6.77 16.52 -17.06
N ILE A 95 -7.70 17.42 -17.37
CA ILE A 95 -7.46 18.79 -17.81
C ILE A 95 -8.09 19.76 -16.81
N ASN A 96 -7.46 20.92 -16.60
CA ASN A 96 -7.95 21.94 -15.69
C ASN A 96 -8.00 23.32 -16.35
N THR A 97 -9.00 24.11 -15.97
CA THR A 97 -9.12 25.53 -16.33
C THR A 97 -9.32 26.40 -15.09
N GLY A 98 -8.55 27.48 -14.98
CA GLY A 98 -8.68 28.46 -13.89
C GLY A 98 -8.15 27.98 -12.52
N GLY A 99 -7.45 26.84 -12.50
CA GLY A 99 -6.83 26.33 -11.28
C GLY A 99 -5.65 27.16 -10.82
N LYS A 100 -5.24 26.94 -9.57
CA LYS A 100 -4.04 27.49 -8.95
C LYS A 100 -3.14 26.35 -8.50
N ASP A 101 -1.85 26.54 -8.64
CA ASP A 101 -0.82 25.67 -8.11
C ASP A 101 -0.48 26.04 -6.68
N LEU A 102 -0.15 25.04 -5.89
CA LEU A 102 0.42 25.20 -4.55
C LEU A 102 1.65 24.28 -4.46
N ASP A 103 2.80 24.89 -4.41
CA ASP A 103 4.10 24.24 -4.50
C ASP A 103 4.69 23.78 -3.15
N THR A 104 4.10 24.20 -2.03
CA THR A 104 4.58 23.85 -0.69
C THR A 104 3.46 23.46 0.25
N GLN A 105 3.75 22.55 1.20
CA GLN A 105 2.80 22.14 2.24
C GLN A 105 2.28 23.36 3.03
N LYS A 106 3.12 24.37 3.26
CA LYS A 106 2.74 25.61 3.95
C LYS A 106 1.74 26.44 3.14
N SER A 107 1.92 26.55 1.82
CA SER A 107 0.98 27.26 0.95
C SER A 107 -0.35 26.51 0.81
N ILE A 108 -0.33 25.18 0.80
CA ILE A 108 -1.53 24.33 0.82
C ILE A 108 -2.32 24.56 2.13
N GLN A 109 -1.66 24.48 3.28
CA GLN A 109 -2.30 24.70 4.58
C GLN A 109 -2.86 26.12 4.73
N LYS A 110 -2.12 27.12 4.25
CA LYS A 110 -2.58 28.52 4.22
C LYS A 110 -3.81 28.68 3.34
N TYR A 111 -3.82 28.04 2.17
CA TYR A 111 -4.97 28.06 1.26
C TYR A 111 -6.20 27.45 1.92
N PHE A 112 -6.07 26.25 2.51
CA PHE A 112 -7.14 25.57 3.24
C PHE A 112 -7.71 26.45 4.36
N THR A 113 -6.85 26.98 5.22
CA THR A 113 -7.25 27.81 6.36
C THR A 113 -7.96 29.10 5.90
N SER A 114 -7.42 29.76 4.86
CA SER A 114 -8.03 30.97 4.30
C SER A 114 -9.40 30.68 3.69
N HIS A 115 -9.52 29.60 2.93
CA HIS A 115 -10.78 29.19 2.31
C HIS A 115 -11.85 28.90 3.36
N MET A 116 -11.53 28.10 4.37
CA MET A 116 -12.47 27.77 5.46
C MET A 116 -12.87 29.02 6.27
N SER A 117 -11.94 29.94 6.48
CA SER A 117 -12.23 31.21 7.14
C SER A 117 -13.19 32.11 6.34
N GLU A 118 -13.02 32.19 5.02
CA GLU A 118 -13.94 32.93 4.16
C GLU A 118 -15.32 32.25 4.05
N PHE A 119 -15.33 30.92 3.95
CA PHE A 119 -16.58 30.17 3.88
C PHE A 119 -17.40 30.32 5.15
N SER A 120 -16.76 30.27 6.33
CA SER A 120 -17.41 30.44 7.64
C SER A 120 -18.02 31.84 7.88
N LYS A 121 -17.58 32.85 7.14
CA LYS A 121 -18.18 34.17 7.18
C LYS A 121 -19.52 34.24 6.45
N LYS A 122 -19.68 33.41 5.40
CA LYS A 122 -20.84 33.39 4.50
C LYS A 122 -21.87 32.32 4.88
N GLU A 123 -21.40 31.20 5.44
CA GLU A 123 -22.22 30.05 5.80
C GLU A 123 -22.11 29.78 7.31
N LYS A 124 -23.24 29.64 7.98
CA LYS A 124 -23.34 29.38 9.41
C LYS A 124 -23.96 28.01 9.74
N ASP A 125 -24.48 27.34 8.73
CA ASP A 125 -25.04 26.01 8.87
C ASP A 125 -23.93 24.98 9.16
N PRO A 126 -23.94 24.31 10.34
CA PRO A 126 -22.91 23.36 10.72
C PRO A 126 -22.74 22.21 9.72
N GLU A 127 -23.84 21.74 9.12
CA GLU A 127 -23.82 20.64 8.15
C GLU A 127 -23.11 21.05 6.85
N LYS A 128 -23.35 22.30 6.38
CA LYS A 128 -22.68 22.82 5.20
C LYS A 128 -21.20 23.14 5.47
N MET A 129 -20.89 23.60 6.68
CA MET A 129 -19.50 23.82 7.11
C MET A 129 -18.70 22.51 7.11
N LEU A 130 -19.32 21.43 7.65
CA LEU A 130 -18.69 20.11 7.67
C LEU A 130 -18.47 19.58 6.25
N LYS A 131 -19.47 19.70 5.38
CA LYS A 131 -19.35 19.30 3.96
C LYS A 131 -18.25 20.03 3.22
N GLU A 132 -18.11 21.33 3.44
CA GLU A 132 -17.05 22.09 2.77
C GLU A 132 -15.68 21.73 3.31
N ARG A 133 -15.57 21.43 4.60
CA ARG A 133 -14.34 20.93 5.20
C ARG A 133 -13.95 19.59 4.61
N GLU A 134 -14.87 18.62 4.55
CA GLU A 134 -14.65 17.31 3.93
C GLU A 134 -14.21 17.44 2.47
N ARG A 135 -14.87 18.33 1.69
CA ARG A 135 -14.48 18.60 0.31
C ARG A 135 -13.06 19.14 0.20
N MET A 136 -12.66 20.02 1.11
CA MET A 136 -11.31 20.60 1.12
C MET A 136 -10.27 19.57 1.58
N GLU A 137 -10.62 18.69 2.52
CA GLU A 137 -9.77 17.59 2.97
C GLU A 137 -9.58 16.57 1.84
N ASP A 138 -10.63 16.21 1.10
CA ASP A 138 -10.52 15.37 -0.11
C ASP A 138 -9.59 15.99 -1.16
N LEU A 139 -9.75 17.30 -1.43
CA LEU A 139 -8.87 18.02 -2.34
C LEU A 139 -7.41 18.04 -1.85
N TYR A 140 -7.21 18.06 -0.54
CA TYR A 140 -5.89 18.06 0.10
C TYR A 140 -5.25 16.67 0.09
N CYS A 141 -5.98 15.62 0.49
CA CYS A 141 -5.48 14.25 0.64
C CYS A 141 -5.34 13.53 -0.71
N HIS A 142 -6.28 13.71 -1.62
CA HIS A 142 -6.30 13.07 -2.95
C HIS A 142 -5.87 14.05 -4.06
N GLY A 143 -5.13 15.10 -3.69
CA GLY A 143 -4.84 16.26 -4.51
C GLY A 143 -4.43 15.93 -5.93
N MET A 144 -5.10 16.58 -6.88
CA MET A 144 -4.73 16.53 -8.29
C MET A 144 -3.30 17.02 -8.46
N VAL A 145 -2.41 16.15 -8.89
CA VAL A 145 -1.01 16.47 -9.15
C VAL A 145 -0.82 16.56 -10.66
N ASP A 146 -0.25 17.65 -11.14
CA ASP A 146 -0.01 17.83 -12.58
C ASP A 146 1.21 17.03 -13.05
N ILE A 147 1.45 17.03 -14.36
CA ILE A 147 2.57 16.30 -15.00
C ILE A 147 3.96 16.72 -14.48
N TYR A 148 4.07 17.83 -13.74
CA TYR A 148 5.32 18.29 -13.13
C TYR A 148 5.38 18.02 -11.62
N GLY A 149 4.43 17.26 -11.07
CA GLY A 149 4.35 16.98 -9.65
C GLY A 149 3.79 18.11 -8.80
N THR A 150 3.20 19.15 -9.44
CA THR A 150 2.63 20.31 -8.73
C THR A 150 1.21 20.05 -8.30
N LYS A 151 0.88 20.31 -7.03
CA LYS A 151 -0.46 20.14 -6.51
C LYS A 151 -1.40 21.24 -7.01
N VAL A 152 -2.45 20.85 -7.73
CA VAL A 152 -3.44 21.74 -8.32
C VAL A 152 -4.67 21.82 -7.42
N VAL A 153 -5.01 23.02 -7.00
CA VAL A 153 -6.22 23.32 -6.22
C VAL A 153 -7.10 24.29 -6.99
N SER A 154 -8.39 24.16 -6.83
CA SER A 154 -9.38 25.02 -7.49
C SER A 154 -9.46 24.87 -9.03
N GLY A 155 -10.27 25.70 -9.63
CA GLY A 155 -10.56 25.64 -11.07
C GLY A 155 -11.66 24.64 -11.41
N LYS A 156 -11.69 24.27 -12.68
CA LYS A 156 -12.62 23.28 -13.23
C LYS A 156 -11.85 22.17 -13.91
N PHE A 157 -12.25 20.95 -13.65
CA PHE A 157 -11.62 19.74 -14.14
C PHE A 157 -12.48 19.02 -15.17
N GLY A 158 -11.83 18.29 -16.06
CA GLY A 158 -12.39 17.42 -17.05
C GLY A 158 -11.36 16.38 -17.49
N TYR A 159 -11.62 15.65 -18.56
CA TYR A 159 -10.70 14.69 -19.16
C TYR A 159 -10.54 14.92 -20.65
N ALA A 160 -9.33 14.66 -21.15
CA ALA A 160 -9.01 14.57 -22.57
C ALA A 160 -8.14 13.34 -22.83
N ASP A 161 -8.01 12.95 -24.09
CA ASP A 161 -7.08 11.92 -24.52
C ASP A 161 -5.96 12.46 -25.43
N CYS A 162 -4.97 11.64 -25.68
CA CYS A 162 -3.83 11.97 -26.53
C CYS A 162 -4.18 12.15 -28.02
N THR A 163 -5.41 11.87 -28.44
CA THR A 163 -5.89 12.20 -29.80
C THR A 163 -6.43 13.63 -29.89
N GLY A 164 -6.55 14.31 -28.75
CA GLY A 164 -7.17 15.64 -28.64
C GLY A 164 -8.69 15.61 -28.44
N LYS A 165 -9.29 14.43 -28.24
CA LYS A 165 -10.72 14.30 -27.92
C LYS A 165 -10.96 14.74 -26.48
N ILE A 166 -11.93 15.62 -26.27
CA ILE A 166 -12.44 15.93 -24.92
C ILE A 166 -13.43 14.83 -24.52
N ILE A 167 -13.04 14.06 -23.50
CA ILE A 167 -13.87 13.00 -22.92
C ILE A 167 -14.89 13.62 -21.96
N LEU A 168 -14.44 14.57 -21.14
CA LEU A 168 -15.28 15.32 -20.20
C LEU A 168 -14.84 16.78 -20.20
N ASP A 169 -15.78 17.69 -20.47
CA ASP A 169 -15.47 19.12 -20.44
C ASP A 169 -14.92 19.59 -19.08
N ALA A 170 -13.97 20.52 -19.09
CA ALA A 170 -13.41 21.11 -17.86
C ALA A 170 -14.42 22.08 -17.21
N LYS A 171 -15.51 21.55 -16.66
CA LYS A 171 -16.59 22.28 -15.98
C LYS A 171 -16.95 21.73 -14.60
N TYR A 172 -16.31 20.66 -14.18
CA TYR A 172 -16.57 19.96 -12.92
C TYR A 172 -15.65 20.45 -11.79
N ASN A 173 -16.08 20.27 -10.56
CA ASN A 173 -15.34 20.77 -9.39
C ASN A 173 -14.11 19.91 -9.09
N LEU A 174 -14.21 18.61 -9.38
CA LEU A 174 -13.14 17.62 -9.20
C LEU A 174 -13.43 16.43 -10.10
N VAL A 175 -12.41 15.65 -10.42
CA VAL A 175 -12.49 14.35 -11.12
C VAL A 175 -11.52 13.38 -10.45
N ALA A 176 -11.67 12.08 -10.65
CA ALA A 176 -10.68 11.10 -10.23
C ALA A 176 -9.33 11.35 -10.94
N THR A 177 -8.24 10.85 -10.37
CA THR A 177 -6.90 11.00 -10.97
C THR A 177 -6.76 10.21 -12.28
N GLY A 178 -7.52 9.12 -12.44
CA GLY A 178 -7.57 8.25 -13.60
C GLY A 178 -8.86 7.44 -13.66
N PHE A 179 -8.90 6.49 -14.57
CA PHE A 179 -9.98 5.51 -14.69
C PHE A 179 -9.55 4.20 -14.02
N SER A 180 -10.50 3.50 -13.40
CA SER A 180 -10.29 2.17 -12.85
C SER A 180 -10.06 1.13 -13.96
N GLU A 181 -9.72 -0.12 -13.58
CA GLU A 181 -9.59 -1.23 -14.53
C GLU A 181 -10.88 -1.50 -15.31
N GLU A 182 -12.04 -1.18 -14.71
CA GLU A 182 -13.34 -1.26 -15.38
C GLU A 182 -13.60 -0.10 -16.36
N GLY A 183 -12.66 0.83 -16.50
CA GLY A 183 -12.79 2.02 -17.35
C GLY A 183 -13.75 3.06 -16.80
N LEU A 184 -13.92 3.14 -15.48
CA LEU A 184 -14.84 4.06 -14.81
C LEU A 184 -14.08 5.06 -13.93
N ALA A 185 -14.58 6.30 -13.87
CA ALA A 185 -14.05 7.34 -13.02
C ALA A 185 -15.17 8.15 -12.37
N TRP A 186 -14.98 8.55 -11.11
CA TRP A 186 -15.91 9.48 -10.48
C TRP A 186 -15.60 10.93 -10.91
N TYR A 187 -16.63 11.76 -10.92
CA TYR A 187 -16.51 13.21 -11.09
C TYR A 187 -17.45 13.93 -10.13
N MET A 188 -17.07 15.15 -9.74
CA MET A 188 -17.84 15.95 -8.77
C MET A 188 -18.42 17.22 -9.41
N LYS A 189 -19.71 17.45 -9.20
CA LYS A 189 -20.40 18.69 -9.56
C LYS A 189 -21.12 19.25 -8.35
N GLY A 190 -20.75 20.49 -7.97
CA GLY A 190 -21.17 21.04 -6.68
C GLY A 190 -20.55 20.23 -5.52
N SER A 191 -21.38 19.63 -4.69
CA SER A 191 -20.99 18.76 -3.58
C SER A 191 -21.42 17.29 -3.79
N LYS A 192 -21.65 16.90 -5.04
CA LYS A 192 -22.15 15.56 -5.40
C LYS A 192 -21.26 14.89 -6.42
N TYR A 193 -21.07 13.61 -6.24
CA TYR A 193 -20.28 12.73 -7.09
C TYR A 193 -21.18 11.93 -8.03
N GLY A 194 -20.75 11.75 -9.26
CA GLY A 194 -21.28 10.90 -10.30
C GLY A 194 -20.19 10.02 -10.89
N VAL A 195 -20.53 9.21 -11.87
CA VAL A 195 -19.61 8.28 -12.55
C VAL A 195 -19.68 8.48 -14.07
N ILE A 196 -18.52 8.43 -14.71
CA ILE A 196 -18.36 8.51 -16.17
C ILE A 196 -17.49 7.34 -16.64
N ASP A 197 -17.72 6.83 -17.85
CA ASP A 197 -16.81 5.88 -18.47
C ASP A 197 -15.74 6.58 -19.33
N ASN A 198 -14.73 5.84 -19.76
CA ASN A 198 -13.61 6.34 -20.56
C ASN A 198 -14.00 6.75 -21.99
N SER A 199 -15.23 6.47 -22.45
CA SER A 199 -15.77 6.98 -23.71
C SER A 199 -16.36 8.39 -23.59
N GLY A 200 -16.63 8.84 -22.36
CA GLY A 200 -17.31 10.09 -22.02
C GLY A 200 -18.79 9.94 -21.72
N LYS A 201 -19.33 8.71 -21.65
CA LYS A 201 -20.72 8.45 -21.29
C LYS A 201 -20.89 8.58 -19.77
N ILE A 202 -21.87 9.38 -19.37
CA ILE A 202 -22.28 9.48 -17.96
C ILE A 202 -23.03 8.20 -17.56
N ILE A 203 -22.44 7.43 -16.65
CA ILE A 203 -23.04 6.22 -16.06
C ILE A 203 -23.95 6.60 -14.92
N LEU A 204 -23.51 7.50 -14.04
CA LEU A 204 -24.28 7.99 -12.92
C LEU A 204 -24.19 9.52 -12.84
N THR A 205 -25.34 10.19 -12.81
CA THR A 205 -25.39 11.63 -12.56
C THR A 205 -25.00 11.95 -11.11
N PRO A 206 -24.47 13.16 -10.81
CA PRO A 206 -24.02 13.52 -9.46
C PRO A 206 -25.12 13.33 -8.40
N THR A 207 -25.04 12.25 -7.63
CA THR A 207 -26.07 11.75 -6.71
C THR A 207 -25.54 11.64 -5.28
N TYR A 208 -24.40 11.00 -5.10
CA TYR A 208 -23.83 10.69 -3.80
C TYR A 208 -22.94 11.81 -3.26
N ARG A 209 -22.70 11.81 -1.95
CA ARG A 209 -21.79 12.76 -1.29
C ARG A 209 -20.33 12.48 -1.64
N ARG A 210 -19.99 11.22 -1.80
CA ARG A 210 -18.70 10.70 -2.26
C ARG A 210 -18.93 9.38 -2.96
N ILE A 211 -18.05 9.07 -3.89
CA ILE A 211 -17.88 7.77 -4.53
C ILE A 211 -16.38 7.51 -4.50
N ASP A 212 -15.96 6.37 -3.97
CA ASP A 212 -14.58 5.93 -4.04
C ASP A 212 -14.30 5.26 -5.40
N ASP A 213 -13.02 4.97 -5.68
CA ASP A 213 -12.66 4.29 -6.93
C ASP A 213 -13.29 2.89 -7.01
N TYR A 214 -13.48 2.40 -8.22
CA TYR A 214 -13.99 1.05 -8.45
C TYR A 214 -12.91 0.02 -8.18
N HIS A 215 -13.31 -1.05 -7.49
CA HIS A 215 -12.50 -2.24 -7.22
C HIS A 215 -13.39 -3.47 -7.35
N ASN A 216 -12.95 -4.47 -8.13
CA ASN A 216 -13.74 -5.69 -8.35
C ASN A 216 -15.20 -5.41 -8.75
N SER A 217 -15.39 -4.45 -9.66
CA SER A 217 -16.69 -4.04 -10.20
C SER A 217 -17.64 -3.34 -9.21
N LEU A 218 -17.17 -2.98 -8.04
CA LEU A 218 -17.93 -2.25 -7.03
C LEU A 218 -17.23 -0.96 -6.62
N ALA A 219 -18.01 0.10 -6.34
CA ALA A 219 -17.51 1.32 -5.71
C ALA A 219 -18.30 1.64 -4.44
N ILE A 220 -17.61 2.05 -3.38
CA ILE A 220 -18.27 2.52 -2.16
C ILE A 220 -18.94 3.86 -2.44
N VAL A 221 -20.16 4.00 -1.98
CA VAL A 221 -20.90 5.27 -2.01
C VAL A 221 -21.24 5.74 -0.61
N TYR A 222 -21.19 7.06 -0.44
CA TYR A 222 -21.61 7.76 0.77
C TYR A 222 -22.96 8.41 0.50
N GLY A 223 -24.01 7.83 1.09
CA GLY A 223 -25.38 8.28 0.93
C GLY A 223 -25.77 9.39 1.90
N LYS A 224 -27.06 9.48 2.17
CA LYS A 224 -27.62 10.41 3.17
C LYS A 224 -27.21 9.97 4.59
N LYS A 225 -27.05 10.92 5.51
CA LYS A 225 -26.72 10.69 6.93
C LYS A 225 -25.40 9.91 7.14
N TYR A 226 -24.42 10.10 6.24
CA TYR A 226 -23.10 9.42 6.32
C TYR A 226 -23.20 7.88 6.34
N LYS A 227 -24.11 7.33 5.59
CA LYS A 227 -24.27 5.89 5.44
C LYS A 227 -23.58 5.40 4.17
N TYR A 228 -23.09 4.20 4.22
CA TYR A 228 -22.29 3.55 3.19
C TYR A 228 -23.10 2.48 2.48
N GLY A 229 -22.82 2.27 1.21
CA GLY A 229 -23.33 1.20 0.37
C GLY A 229 -22.39 0.96 -0.81
N TYR A 230 -22.80 0.10 -1.74
CA TYR A 230 -22.04 -0.14 -2.96
C TYR A 230 -22.89 0.09 -4.20
N ILE A 231 -22.26 0.65 -5.23
CA ILE A 231 -22.81 0.67 -6.61
C ILE A 231 -21.99 -0.27 -7.49
N ASN A 232 -22.65 -0.85 -8.48
CA ASN A 232 -22.01 -1.64 -9.52
C ASN A 232 -21.52 -0.76 -10.69
N THR A 233 -20.90 -1.37 -11.71
CA THR A 233 -20.39 -0.69 -12.91
C THR A 233 -21.46 -0.01 -13.75
N SER A 234 -22.75 -0.37 -13.60
CA SER A 234 -23.90 0.31 -14.19
C SER A 234 -24.37 1.53 -13.40
N GLY A 235 -23.75 1.82 -12.24
CA GLY A 235 -24.15 2.90 -11.34
C GLY A 235 -25.39 2.57 -10.49
N GLU A 236 -25.81 1.31 -10.46
CA GLU A 236 -26.95 0.86 -9.64
C GLU A 236 -26.51 0.58 -8.21
N LEU A 237 -27.31 1.01 -7.24
CA LEU A 237 -27.09 0.72 -5.84
C LEU A 237 -27.41 -0.75 -5.57
N VAL A 238 -26.39 -1.58 -5.41
CA VAL A 238 -26.51 -3.04 -5.21
C VAL A 238 -26.47 -3.43 -3.74
N THR A 239 -25.75 -2.67 -2.92
CA THR A 239 -25.81 -2.79 -1.45
C THR A 239 -26.37 -1.49 -0.90
N PRO A 240 -27.47 -1.49 -0.16
CA PRO A 240 -28.12 -0.27 0.34
C PRO A 240 -27.17 0.65 1.11
N ASP A 241 -27.32 1.96 0.94
CA ASP A 241 -26.53 2.99 1.65
C ASP A 241 -27.04 3.25 3.07
N ILE A 242 -27.07 2.21 3.90
CA ILE A 242 -27.60 2.23 5.28
C ILE A 242 -26.57 1.84 6.34
N PHE A 243 -25.41 1.36 5.95
CA PHE A 243 -24.37 0.85 6.85
C PHE A 243 -23.53 1.98 7.46
N THR A 244 -22.87 1.72 8.57
CA THR A 244 -22.03 2.69 9.31
C THR A 244 -20.60 2.74 8.77
N ALA A 245 -20.16 1.69 8.11
CA ALA A 245 -18.90 1.63 7.39
C ALA A 245 -18.97 0.62 6.25
N ALA A 246 -18.07 0.74 5.29
CA ALA A 246 -17.83 -0.21 4.22
C ALA A 246 -16.33 -0.22 3.91
N GLY A 247 -15.80 -1.37 3.51
CA GLY A 247 -14.39 -1.54 3.15
C GLY A 247 -14.23 -1.90 1.70
N ASN A 248 -13.36 -1.19 1.00
CA ASN A 248 -12.83 -1.59 -0.28
C ASN A 248 -11.72 -2.60 -0.06
N ALA A 249 -11.69 -3.56 -0.95
CA ALA A 249 -10.72 -4.61 -0.82
C ALA A 249 -9.98 -4.80 -2.13
N ASP A 250 -8.79 -4.30 -2.19
CA ASP A 250 -7.87 -4.65 -3.29
C ASP A 250 -7.47 -6.13 -3.23
N ASN A 251 -7.55 -6.76 -2.05
CA ASN A 251 -7.28 -8.18 -1.83
C ASN A 251 -8.20 -8.81 -0.76
N VAL A 252 -9.34 -8.21 -0.45
CA VAL A 252 -10.23 -8.61 0.64
C VAL A 252 -11.64 -8.75 0.10
N ILE A 253 -12.45 -9.63 0.67
CA ILE A 253 -13.87 -9.67 0.38
C ILE A 253 -14.47 -8.31 0.79
N PRO A 254 -15.20 -7.60 -0.09
CA PRO A 254 -15.89 -6.37 0.28
C PRO A 254 -16.76 -6.59 1.51
N TRP A 255 -16.81 -5.63 2.41
CA TRP A 255 -17.55 -5.76 3.65
C TRP A 255 -18.31 -4.48 4.01
N VAL A 256 -19.35 -4.65 4.79
CA VAL A 256 -20.10 -3.56 5.41
C VAL A 256 -20.20 -3.78 6.91
N LYS A 257 -20.32 -2.69 7.65
CA LYS A 257 -20.47 -2.69 9.11
C LYS A 257 -21.79 -2.03 9.50
N GLY A 258 -22.47 -2.64 10.44
CA GLY A 258 -23.74 -2.10 10.95
C GLY A 258 -24.19 -2.83 12.21
N VAL A 259 -25.27 -2.36 12.80
CA VAL A 259 -25.90 -3.02 13.96
C VAL A 259 -26.77 -4.17 13.47
N PRO A 260 -26.58 -5.41 13.96
CA PRO A 260 -27.43 -6.53 13.60
C PRO A 260 -28.88 -6.26 14.01
N ALA A 261 -29.82 -6.51 13.09
CA ALA A 261 -31.25 -6.48 13.44
C ALA A 261 -31.60 -7.74 14.22
N LYS A 262 -32.45 -7.62 15.23
CA LYS A 262 -33.08 -8.78 15.88
C LYS A 262 -34.16 -9.31 14.95
N VAL A 263 -33.85 -10.31 14.11
CA VAL A 263 -34.78 -10.85 13.12
C VAL A 263 -34.96 -12.35 13.34
N PRO A 264 -36.19 -12.88 13.17
CA PRO A 264 -36.43 -14.32 13.16
C PRO A 264 -35.70 -15.03 12.03
N ALA A 265 -35.24 -16.24 12.28
CA ALA A 265 -34.52 -17.05 11.29
C ALA A 265 -35.36 -17.22 10.00
N GLY A 266 -34.81 -16.77 8.85
CA GLY A 266 -35.43 -16.99 7.54
C GLY A 266 -35.62 -15.76 6.65
N CYS A 267 -35.40 -14.53 7.12
CA CYS A 267 -35.70 -13.29 6.37
C CYS A 267 -34.43 -12.50 6.02
N TYR A 268 -33.64 -12.95 5.05
CA TYR A 268 -32.37 -12.32 4.69
C TYR A 268 -32.49 -10.98 3.93
N SER A 269 -33.59 -10.74 3.22
CA SER A 269 -33.80 -9.51 2.43
C SER A 269 -34.15 -8.27 3.26
N GLU A 270 -34.60 -8.44 4.48
CA GLU A 270 -35.02 -7.34 5.38
C GLU A 270 -33.87 -6.85 6.29
N TYR A 271 -32.78 -7.59 6.40
CA TYR A 271 -31.67 -7.29 7.29
C TYR A 271 -31.01 -5.95 6.99
N ALA A 272 -30.80 -5.64 5.71
CA ALA A 272 -30.15 -4.41 5.30
C ALA A 272 -31.00 -3.17 5.62
N GLN A 273 -32.33 -3.28 5.60
CA GLN A 273 -33.20 -2.13 5.88
C GLN A 273 -33.33 -1.85 7.38
N GLN A 274 -33.20 -2.86 8.24
CA GLN A 274 -33.35 -2.71 9.69
C GLN A 274 -32.05 -2.39 10.43
N ALA A 275 -30.89 -2.69 9.85
CA ALA A 275 -29.60 -2.34 10.44
C ALA A 275 -29.40 -0.83 10.68
N SER A 276 -30.21 0.02 10.06
CA SER A 276 -30.13 1.49 10.17
C SER A 276 -30.98 2.09 11.32
N VAL A 277 -31.82 1.34 12.00
CA VAL A 277 -32.84 1.90 12.91
C VAL A 277 -32.43 1.87 14.39
N GLY A 278 -31.35 1.22 14.72
CA GLY A 278 -30.94 1.07 16.12
C GLY A 278 -30.05 2.22 16.63
N GLN A 279 -30.64 3.37 16.97
CA GLN A 279 -30.06 4.25 17.99
C GLN A 279 -30.32 3.65 19.38
N GLY A 280 -29.70 2.49 19.67
CA GLY A 280 -29.69 1.88 20.99
C GLY A 280 -28.28 1.94 21.56
N TYR A 281 -28.10 2.70 22.61
CA TYR A 281 -26.88 2.63 23.43
C TYR A 281 -26.64 1.16 23.83
N GLY A 282 -25.54 0.56 23.35
CA GLY A 282 -25.08 -0.75 23.81
C GLY A 282 -25.17 -1.91 22.81
N MET A 283 -25.52 -1.72 21.54
CA MET A 283 -25.39 -2.77 20.54
C MET A 283 -24.05 -2.67 19.82
N GLU A 284 -23.26 -3.72 19.88
CA GLU A 284 -21.98 -3.82 19.15
C GLU A 284 -22.24 -3.89 17.64
N GLU A 285 -21.50 -3.09 16.88
CA GLU A 285 -21.53 -3.15 15.42
C GLU A 285 -20.75 -4.37 14.94
N LYS A 286 -21.31 -5.10 13.98
CA LYS A 286 -20.71 -6.30 13.39
C LYS A 286 -20.48 -6.11 11.88
N HIS A 287 -19.56 -6.88 11.33
CA HIS A 287 -19.24 -6.90 9.91
C HIS A 287 -19.99 -8.02 9.19
N ALA A 288 -20.30 -7.78 7.92
CA ALA A 288 -20.79 -8.77 6.96
C ALA A 288 -19.98 -8.70 5.67
N MET A 289 -19.80 -9.82 5.01
CA MET A 289 -19.18 -9.89 3.70
C MET A 289 -20.16 -9.54 2.60
N VAL A 290 -19.66 -8.91 1.53
CA VAL A 290 -20.44 -8.50 0.35
C VAL A 290 -19.88 -9.22 -0.87
N GLY A 291 -20.73 -9.81 -1.69
CA GLY A 291 -20.34 -10.46 -2.94
C GLY A 291 -20.10 -9.46 -4.07
N PRO A 292 -19.53 -9.95 -5.20
CA PRO A 292 -19.28 -9.10 -6.36
C PRO A 292 -20.55 -8.53 -7.00
N ASP A 293 -21.72 -9.12 -6.72
CA ASP A 293 -23.03 -8.61 -7.11
C ASP A 293 -23.61 -7.59 -6.11
N GLY A 294 -22.87 -7.24 -5.07
CA GLY A 294 -23.25 -6.31 -4.02
C GLY A 294 -24.19 -6.89 -2.96
N LYS A 295 -24.51 -8.19 -3.02
CA LYS A 295 -25.35 -8.83 -2.01
C LYS A 295 -24.52 -9.28 -0.82
N LEU A 296 -25.17 -9.31 0.36
CA LEU A 296 -24.51 -9.83 1.55
C LEU A 296 -24.30 -11.35 1.41
N LEU A 297 -23.04 -11.79 1.57
CA LEU A 297 -22.65 -13.20 1.61
C LEU A 297 -22.80 -13.80 3.01
N SER A 298 -22.81 -12.94 4.04
CA SER A 298 -22.97 -13.36 5.43
C SER A 298 -23.88 -12.40 6.18
N PRO A 299 -24.50 -12.83 7.29
CA PRO A 299 -25.14 -11.91 8.21
C PRO A 299 -24.12 -10.98 8.87
N LEU A 300 -24.59 -9.88 9.46
CA LEU A 300 -23.81 -9.01 10.33
C LEU A 300 -23.50 -9.75 11.64
N LYS A 301 -22.41 -10.49 11.72
CA LYS A 301 -22.06 -11.30 12.90
C LYS A 301 -20.60 -11.26 13.29
N TYR A 302 -19.70 -10.90 12.37
CA TYR A 302 -18.27 -10.92 12.64
C TYR A 302 -17.81 -9.65 13.35
N ASP A 303 -16.95 -9.80 14.35
CA ASP A 303 -16.26 -8.69 15.00
C ASP A 303 -15.23 -8.05 14.07
N TYR A 304 -14.60 -8.90 13.26
CA TYR A 304 -13.66 -8.51 12.20
C TYR A 304 -13.62 -9.56 11.09
N ILE A 305 -13.20 -9.13 9.92
CA ILE A 305 -12.93 -9.97 8.73
C ILE A 305 -11.50 -9.67 8.30
N GLY A 306 -10.65 -10.70 8.24
CA GLY A 306 -9.28 -10.61 7.75
C GLY A 306 -9.21 -10.54 6.22
N GLU A 307 -8.02 -10.37 5.70
CA GLU A 307 -7.77 -10.38 4.26
C GLU A 307 -8.03 -11.75 3.64
N LEU A 308 -8.58 -11.73 2.42
CA LEU A 308 -8.75 -12.94 1.62
C LEU A 308 -7.41 -13.31 0.99
N GLN A 309 -6.70 -14.24 1.60
CA GLN A 309 -5.46 -14.77 1.07
C GLN A 309 -5.60 -16.27 0.77
N ASP A 310 -5.06 -16.68 -0.35
CA ASP A 310 -5.11 -18.08 -0.77
C ASP A 310 -6.55 -18.64 -0.85
N GLY A 311 -7.54 -17.76 -1.12
CA GLY A 311 -8.96 -18.07 -1.22
C GLY A 311 -9.68 -18.25 0.12
N MET A 312 -9.05 -17.90 1.23
CA MET A 312 -9.60 -17.99 2.59
C MET A 312 -9.36 -16.69 3.36
N ALA A 313 -10.33 -16.30 4.21
CA ALA A 313 -10.17 -15.23 5.18
C ALA A 313 -10.52 -15.73 6.57
N TYR A 314 -9.79 -15.30 7.59
CA TYR A 314 -10.17 -15.56 8.98
C TYR A 314 -11.17 -14.52 9.47
N CYS A 315 -12.16 -14.93 10.23
CA CYS A 315 -13.21 -14.06 10.78
C CYS A 315 -13.39 -14.34 12.27
N GLY A 316 -13.43 -13.29 13.07
CA GLY A 316 -13.68 -13.42 14.50
C GLY A 316 -15.14 -13.15 14.85
N TYR A 317 -15.72 -13.97 15.73
CA TYR A 317 -16.97 -13.70 16.43
C TYR A 317 -17.07 -14.53 17.73
N ASP A 318 -17.73 -13.95 18.74
CA ASP A 318 -17.94 -14.59 20.04
C ASP A 318 -16.63 -15.13 20.66
N ASP A 319 -15.56 -14.34 20.64
CA ASP A 319 -14.22 -14.68 21.12
C ASP A 319 -13.53 -15.86 20.42
N CYS A 320 -14.10 -16.32 19.30
CA CYS A 320 -13.54 -17.38 18.48
C CYS A 320 -13.20 -16.90 17.07
N VAL A 321 -12.35 -17.65 16.39
CA VAL A 321 -11.99 -17.42 14.99
C VAL A 321 -12.44 -18.60 14.14
N THR A 322 -13.01 -18.29 12.99
CA THR A 322 -13.34 -19.23 11.91
C THR A 322 -12.66 -18.82 10.62
N PHE A 323 -12.70 -19.68 9.61
CA PHE A 323 -12.26 -19.37 8.27
C PHE A 323 -13.43 -19.46 7.27
N VAL A 324 -13.46 -18.49 6.39
CA VAL A 324 -14.47 -18.39 5.32
C VAL A 324 -13.79 -18.37 3.95
N ASN A 325 -14.48 -18.88 2.93
CA ASN A 325 -14.03 -18.77 1.55
C ASN A 325 -14.53 -17.48 0.89
N SER A 326 -14.17 -17.28 -0.39
CA SER A 326 -14.59 -16.13 -1.19
C SER A 326 -16.12 -16.00 -1.39
N GLU A 327 -16.87 -17.10 -1.21
CA GLU A 327 -18.34 -17.08 -1.27
C GLU A 327 -18.98 -16.81 0.11
N GLY A 328 -18.18 -16.49 1.13
CA GLY A 328 -18.68 -16.20 2.47
C GLY A 328 -19.11 -17.44 3.27
N ARG A 329 -18.80 -18.64 2.80
CA ARG A 329 -19.07 -19.88 3.55
C ARG A 329 -18.01 -20.10 4.61
N GLU A 330 -18.45 -20.40 5.82
CA GLU A 330 -17.56 -20.94 6.84
C GLU A 330 -17.09 -22.34 6.44
N ILE A 331 -15.81 -22.47 6.26
CA ILE A 331 -15.18 -23.74 5.85
C ILE A 331 -14.65 -24.47 7.08
N LEU A 332 -14.16 -23.76 8.07
CA LEU A 332 -13.66 -24.33 9.32
C LEU A 332 -14.50 -23.85 10.50
N PRO A 333 -14.66 -24.67 11.54
CA PRO A 333 -15.46 -24.29 12.70
C PRO A 333 -14.83 -23.15 13.49
N ALA A 334 -15.65 -22.36 14.17
CA ALA A 334 -15.22 -21.28 15.05
C ALA A 334 -14.72 -21.82 16.39
N ILE A 335 -13.53 -22.39 16.39
CA ILE A 335 -12.90 -23.00 17.58
C ILE A 335 -11.53 -22.41 17.91
N PHE A 336 -10.95 -21.66 16.99
CA PHE A 336 -9.62 -21.10 17.18
C PHE A 336 -9.70 -19.85 18.07
N LYS A 337 -8.66 -19.63 18.86
CA LYS A 337 -8.52 -18.40 19.66
C LYS A 337 -7.91 -17.28 18.84
N LYS A 338 -6.89 -17.62 18.03
CA LYS A 338 -6.23 -16.76 17.05
C LYS A 338 -6.02 -17.51 15.75
N ALA A 339 -5.92 -16.78 14.66
CA ALA A 339 -5.55 -17.33 13.37
C ALA A 339 -4.84 -16.29 12.52
N TRP A 340 -4.05 -16.77 11.56
CA TRP A 340 -3.36 -15.98 10.56
C TRP A 340 -3.84 -16.35 9.17
N ASN A 341 -3.58 -15.50 8.20
CA ASN A 341 -3.96 -15.75 6.80
C ASN A 341 -3.36 -17.04 6.26
N PHE A 342 -4.09 -17.70 5.37
CA PHE A 342 -3.56 -18.79 4.58
C PHE A 342 -2.46 -18.30 3.64
N LYS A 343 -1.36 -19.03 3.59
CA LYS A 343 -0.28 -18.83 2.63
C LYS A 343 0.25 -20.19 2.19
N ASP A 344 0.33 -20.42 0.88
CA ASP A 344 0.74 -21.69 0.28
C ASP A 344 -0.08 -22.89 0.82
N GLY A 345 -1.39 -22.70 1.00
CA GLY A 345 -2.32 -23.72 1.47
C GLY A 345 -2.34 -23.98 2.98
N LEU A 346 -1.53 -23.28 3.78
CA LEU A 346 -1.35 -23.48 5.20
C LEU A 346 -1.66 -22.20 6.00
N ALA A 347 -2.27 -22.36 7.18
CA ALA A 347 -2.50 -21.28 8.13
C ALA A 347 -2.07 -21.69 9.54
N VAL A 348 -1.47 -20.73 10.25
CA VAL A 348 -1.23 -20.86 11.68
C VAL A 348 -2.51 -20.52 12.43
N ALA A 349 -2.82 -21.29 13.44
CA ALA A 349 -3.91 -21.01 14.36
C ALA A 349 -3.53 -21.37 15.80
N SER A 350 -4.30 -20.88 16.77
CA SER A 350 -4.16 -21.33 18.15
C SER A 350 -5.48 -21.88 18.68
N LEU A 351 -5.35 -22.86 19.57
CA LEU A 351 -6.46 -23.42 20.34
C LEU A 351 -6.31 -23.03 21.81
N PRO A 352 -7.42 -22.71 22.51
CA PRO A 352 -7.36 -22.52 23.95
C PRO A 352 -6.95 -23.82 24.65
N PHE A 353 -6.13 -23.71 25.67
CA PHE A 353 -5.80 -24.85 26.51
C PHE A 353 -7.07 -25.42 27.15
N ARG A 354 -7.43 -26.63 26.75
CA ARG A 354 -8.40 -27.46 27.50
C ARG A 354 -7.59 -28.52 28.22
N ALA A 355 -7.48 -28.41 29.54
CA ALA A 355 -6.97 -29.52 30.34
C ALA A 355 -7.71 -30.82 29.93
N GLY A 356 -6.96 -31.88 29.64
CA GLY A 356 -7.47 -33.12 29.07
C GLY A 356 -8.68 -33.65 29.82
N VAL A 357 -9.48 -34.47 29.11
CA VAL A 357 -10.70 -35.11 29.58
C VAL A 357 -10.42 -35.94 30.85
N GLY A 358 -10.49 -35.29 31.97
CA GLY A 358 -10.41 -35.82 33.33
C GLY A 358 -10.80 -34.67 34.23
N GLU A 359 -11.84 -34.88 35.04
CA GLU A 359 -12.44 -33.91 35.94
C GLU A 359 -11.40 -32.99 36.60
N ILE A 360 -11.24 -31.78 36.07
CA ILE A 360 -10.53 -30.70 36.71
C ILE A 360 -11.53 -29.60 37.01
N ASN A 361 -11.67 -29.37 38.30
CA ASN A 361 -12.41 -28.31 38.92
C ASN A 361 -12.08 -26.96 38.25
N THR A 362 -13.01 -26.46 37.46
CA THR A 362 -12.85 -25.30 36.53
C THR A 362 -12.67 -23.96 37.25
N ARG A 363 -12.33 -23.92 38.55
CA ARG A 363 -12.20 -22.71 39.35
C ARG A 363 -10.79 -22.19 39.58
N SER A 364 -9.75 -22.83 39.11
CA SER A 364 -8.37 -22.43 39.42
C SER A 364 -7.35 -22.40 38.28
N VAL A 365 -7.75 -22.55 37.03
CA VAL A 365 -6.82 -22.26 35.91
C VAL A 365 -7.08 -20.83 35.44
N ARG A 366 -6.53 -19.86 36.16
CA ARG A 366 -6.21 -18.54 35.61
C ARG A 366 -5.08 -18.72 34.62
N GLY A 367 -5.41 -18.68 33.35
CA GLY A 367 -4.38 -18.61 32.32
C GLY A 367 -5.04 -18.71 30.95
N ASP A 368 -4.99 -17.64 30.22
CA ASP A 368 -5.24 -17.59 28.77
C ASP A 368 -4.18 -18.37 28.00
N MET A 369 -3.81 -19.59 28.46
CA MET A 369 -2.84 -20.41 27.76
C MET A 369 -3.47 -20.92 26.46
N GLU A 370 -2.76 -20.70 25.38
CA GLU A 370 -3.12 -21.18 24.06
C GLU A 370 -1.94 -21.95 23.45
N TYR A 371 -2.26 -22.91 22.60
CA TYR A 371 -1.27 -23.66 21.87
C TYR A 371 -1.41 -23.42 20.38
N PHE A 372 -0.30 -23.21 19.71
CA PHE A 372 -0.19 -22.93 18.30
C PHE A 372 0.11 -24.18 17.50
N GLY A 373 -0.47 -24.24 16.29
CA GLY A 373 -0.26 -25.28 15.32
C GLY A 373 -0.52 -24.77 13.91
N VAL A 374 -0.44 -25.65 12.94
CA VAL A 374 -0.70 -25.34 11.52
C VAL A 374 -1.78 -26.25 10.97
N ILE A 375 -2.68 -25.68 10.20
CA ILE A 375 -3.77 -26.38 9.52
C ILE A 375 -3.70 -26.14 8.01
N ASP A 376 -4.23 -27.09 7.24
CA ASP A 376 -4.49 -26.90 5.83
C ASP A 376 -5.92 -26.32 5.58
N LYS A 377 -6.23 -26.05 4.32
CA LYS A 377 -7.54 -25.49 3.90
C LYS A 377 -8.74 -26.40 4.20
N GLN A 378 -8.53 -27.68 4.46
CA GLN A 378 -9.54 -28.64 4.85
C GLN A 378 -9.66 -28.77 6.39
N GLY A 379 -8.85 -28.00 7.13
CA GLY A 379 -8.79 -28.07 8.59
C GLY A 379 -8.01 -29.27 9.14
N ARG A 380 -7.26 -29.99 8.30
CA ARG A 380 -6.39 -31.08 8.77
C ARG A 380 -5.18 -30.46 9.45
N VAL A 381 -4.82 -31.02 10.59
CA VAL A 381 -3.67 -30.59 11.37
C VAL A 381 -2.40 -31.06 10.68
N VAL A 382 -1.59 -30.11 10.21
CA VAL A 382 -0.26 -30.35 9.63
C VAL A 382 0.80 -30.28 10.73
N VAL A 383 0.71 -29.27 11.60
CA VAL A 383 1.54 -29.14 12.80
C VAL A 383 0.66 -29.23 14.04
N PRO A 384 0.91 -30.14 14.98
CA PRO A 384 0.11 -30.29 16.18
C PRO A 384 0.05 -29.00 17.01
N PHE A 385 -1.07 -28.76 17.70
CA PHE A 385 -1.26 -27.65 18.60
C PHE A 385 -0.58 -27.93 19.96
N VAL A 386 0.75 -27.85 19.99
CA VAL A 386 1.58 -28.15 21.16
C VAL A 386 2.59 -27.04 21.49
N TYR A 387 2.75 -26.08 20.63
CA TYR A 387 3.73 -25.01 20.77
C TYR A 387 3.14 -23.84 21.58
N SER A 388 3.93 -23.28 22.48
CA SER A 388 3.49 -22.19 23.38
C SER A 388 3.44 -20.83 22.70
N GLU A 389 4.21 -20.65 21.64
CA GLU A 389 4.27 -19.37 20.91
C GLU A 389 4.58 -19.59 19.43
N TYR A 390 4.01 -18.74 18.58
CA TYR A 390 4.34 -18.63 17.17
C TYR A 390 5.13 -17.35 16.93
N LYS A 391 6.31 -17.47 16.33
CA LYS A 391 7.23 -16.36 16.09
C LYS A 391 7.23 -15.86 14.65
N GLY A 392 6.71 -16.65 13.71
CA GLY A 392 6.60 -16.24 12.32
C GLY A 392 6.85 -17.36 11.31
N ARG A 393 6.59 -17.04 10.04
CA ARG A 393 6.85 -17.92 8.89
C ARG A 393 7.68 -17.17 7.86
N SER A 394 8.80 -17.73 7.45
CA SER A 394 9.66 -17.16 6.43
C SER A 394 10.39 -18.26 5.67
N GLU A 395 10.63 -18.03 4.39
CA GLU A 395 11.44 -18.91 3.51
C GLU A 395 11.06 -20.39 3.59
N GLY A 396 9.74 -20.69 3.66
CA GLY A 396 9.23 -22.07 3.72
C GLY A 396 9.40 -22.75 5.08
N THR A 397 9.69 -22.02 6.14
CA THR A 397 9.75 -22.55 7.51
C THR A 397 8.84 -21.81 8.45
N PHE A 398 8.30 -22.53 9.43
CA PHE A 398 7.63 -21.98 10.60
C PHE A 398 8.60 -21.93 11.78
N LEU A 399 8.56 -20.85 12.54
CA LEU A 399 9.27 -20.74 13.80
C LEU A 399 8.26 -20.70 14.96
N PHE A 400 8.39 -21.65 15.86
CA PHE A 400 7.64 -21.74 17.10
C PHE A 400 8.56 -21.76 18.31
N GLU A 401 7.98 -21.62 19.49
CA GLU A 401 8.64 -21.92 20.77
C GLU A 401 7.88 -23.00 21.52
N ASP A 402 8.62 -23.88 22.20
CA ASP A 402 8.13 -24.84 23.18
C ASP A 402 8.95 -24.75 24.47
N SER A 403 8.77 -25.70 25.39
CA SER A 403 9.54 -25.75 26.64
C SER A 403 11.05 -25.98 26.44
N SER A 404 11.48 -26.41 25.26
CA SER A 404 12.90 -26.61 24.90
C SER A 404 13.54 -25.38 24.24
N GLY A 405 12.73 -24.37 23.85
CA GLY A 405 13.17 -23.16 23.17
C GLY A 405 12.63 -23.03 21.75
N ALA A 406 13.43 -22.48 20.85
CA ALA A 406 13.04 -22.23 19.47
C ALA A 406 12.99 -23.51 18.62
N VAL A 407 11.92 -23.68 17.85
CA VAL A 407 11.65 -24.85 17.01
C VAL A 407 11.32 -24.42 15.60
N TRP A 408 12.12 -24.84 14.61
CA TRP A 408 11.80 -24.67 13.20
C TRP A 408 11.14 -25.91 12.64
N LEU A 409 10.09 -25.69 11.86
CA LEU A 409 9.38 -26.75 11.14
C LEU A 409 9.33 -26.40 9.65
N ASP A 410 9.39 -27.41 8.80
CA ASP A 410 9.09 -27.26 7.38
C ASP A 410 7.57 -27.15 7.11
N ASN A 411 7.19 -27.02 5.84
CA ASN A 411 5.77 -26.94 5.46
C ASN A 411 5.00 -28.27 5.67
N ASP A 412 5.69 -29.38 5.84
CA ASP A 412 5.09 -30.69 6.13
C ASP A 412 5.00 -30.96 7.65
N GLY A 413 5.49 -30.03 8.47
CA GLY A 413 5.50 -30.14 9.92
C GLY A 413 6.68 -30.92 10.51
N ASN A 414 7.68 -31.26 9.70
CA ASN A 414 8.87 -31.93 10.19
C ASN A 414 9.78 -30.95 10.92
N ARG A 415 10.30 -31.37 12.05
CA ARG A 415 11.23 -30.57 12.85
C ARG A 415 12.59 -30.49 12.16
N LEU A 416 13.08 -29.26 12.03
CA LEU A 416 14.40 -28.95 11.47
C LEU A 416 15.38 -28.67 12.63
N TYR A 417 16.67 -28.86 12.37
CA TYR A 417 17.78 -28.48 13.25
C TYR A 417 17.68 -29.07 14.67
N GLU A 418 17.32 -30.36 14.77
CA GLU A 418 17.12 -31.08 16.06
C GLU A 418 18.37 -31.12 16.96
N ASN A 419 19.55 -30.91 16.40
CA ASN A 419 20.83 -30.95 17.12
C ASN A 419 21.16 -29.63 17.85
N HIS A 420 20.30 -28.62 17.76
CA HIS A 420 20.52 -27.32 18.35
C HIS A 420 19.50 -27.00 19.45
N ASN A 421 19.98 -26.46 20.56
CA ASN A 421 19.17 -26.03 21.70
C ASN A 421 19.17 -24.51 21.81
N PHE A 422 18.62 -23.82 20.81
CA PHE A 422 18.48 -22.38 20.86
C PHE A 422 17.34 -21.99 21.79
N SER A 423 17.65 -21.16 22.79
CA SER A 423 16.64 -20.66 23.74
C SER A 423 15.67 -19.67 23.08
N LYS A 424 16.14 -18.90 22.11
CA LYS A 424 15.35 -17.95 21.30
C LYS A 424 15.88 -17.91 19.87
N ALA A 425 15.02 -17.50 18.95
CA ALA A 425 15.39 -17.25 17.57
C ALA A 425 14.44 -16.29 16.87
N HIS A 426 14.85 -15.79 15.72
CA HIS A 426 14.00 -15.11 14.74
C HIS A 426 13.88 -15.90 13.44
N VAL A 427 12.90 -15.56 12.61
CA VAL A 427 12.72 -16.17 11.30
C VAL A 427 13.90 -15.89 10.36
N PHE A 428 14.06 -16.74 9.35
CA PHE A 428 15.07 -16.54 8.33
C PHE A 428 14.78 -15.28 7.49
N VAL A 429 15.83 -14.51 7.24
CA VAL A 429 15.84 -13.40 6.26
C VAL A 429 17.14 -13.51 5.46
N ASP A 430 17.05 -13.58 4.15
CA ASP A 430 18.20 -13.82 3.26
C ASP A 430 19.01 -15.04 3.67
N SER A 431 18.31 -16.14 4.00
CA SER A 431 18.86 -17.43 4.41
C SER A 431 19.67 -17.42 5.72
N ILE A 432 19.53 -16.39 6.55
CA ILE A 432 20.20 -16.27 7.85
C ILE A 432 19.15 -16.01 8.94
N ALA A 433 19.25 -16.74 10.05
CA ALA A 433 18.41 -16.55 11.23
C ALA A 433 19.24 -16.12 12.43
N PRO A 434 18.84 -15.07 13.15
CA PRO A 434 19.35 -14.78 14.49
C PRO A 434 18.94 -15.88 15.46
N VAL A 435 19.90 -16.35 16.27
CA VAL A 435 19.70 -17.43 17.25
C VAL A 435 20.37 -17.08 18.58
N SER A 436 19.81 -17.60 19.67
CA SER A 436 20.34 -17.32 21.02
C SER A 436 20.53 -18.57 21.85
N ILE A 437 21.67 -18.66 22.55
CA ILE A 437 21.98 -19.64 23.56
C ILE A 437 22.33 -18.91 24.85
N ASN A 438 21.67 -19.26 25.95
CA ASN A 438 21.91 -18.64 27.25
C ASN A 438 21.87 -17.10 27.26
N GLY A 439 20.98 -16.51 26.46
CA GLY A 439 20.82 -15.05 26.34
C GLY A 439 21.91 -14.36 25.53
N ARG A 440 22.83 -15.10 24.90
CA ARG A 440 23.80 -14.59 23.95
C ARG A 440 23.34 -14.89 22.53
N TRP A 441 23.48 -13.92 21.65
CA TRP A 441 23.00 -13.99 20.28
C TRP A 441 24.11 -14.23 19.27
N GLY A 442 23.78 -14.94 18.22
CA GLY A 442 24.60 -15.25 17.06
C GLY A 442 23.72 -15.47 15.84
N TYR A 443 24.22 -16.11 14.80
CA TYR A 443 23.50 -16.34 13.56
C TYR A 443 23.71 -17.74 13.02
N MET A 444 22.68 -18.30 12.40
CA MET A 444 22.64 -19.63 11.79
C MET A 444 22.21 -19.51 10.32
N ASP A 445 22.80 -20.31 9.44
CA ASP A 445 22.37 -20.45 8.05
C ASP A 445 21.20 -21.43 7.88
N ARG A 446 20.71 -21.56 6.64
CA ARG A 446 19.61 -22.48 6.28
C ARG A 446 19.96 -23.97 6.41
N GLU A 447 21.22 -24.31 6.36
CA GLU A 447 21.75 -25.68 6.54
C GLU A 447 21.84 -26.05 8.03
N GLY A 448 21.62 -25.10 8.92
CA GLY A 448 21.70 -25.28 10.36
C GLY A 448 23.10 -25.07 10.93
N ASN A 449 24.05 -24.51 10.18
CA ASN A 449 25.37 -24.21 10.68
C ASN A 449 25.34 -22.86 11.42
N VAL A 450 25.95 -22.80 12.60
CA VAL A 450 26.19 -21.55 13.30
C VAL A 450 27.32 -20.81 12.58
N ILE A 451 26.96 -19.78 11.81
CA ILE A 451 27.93 -18.97 11.04
C ILE A 451 28.54 -17.84 11.87
N VAL A 452 27.82 -17.41 12.93
CA VAL A 452 28.32 -16.47 13.93
C VAL A 452 27.98 -17.01 15.32
N GLU A 453 29.01 -17.24 16.12
CA GLU A 453 28.86 -17.78 17.46
C GLU A 453 27.96 -16.94 18.36
N CYS A 454 27.20 -17.58 19.26
CA CYS A 454 26.29 -16.92 20.20
C CYS A 454 27.08 -16.25 21.33
N MET A 455 27.61 -15.05 21.06
CA MET A 455 28.46 -14.30 21.98
C MET A 455 27.96 -12.87 22.26
N TYR A 456 27.09 -12.31 21.43
CA TYR A 456 26.62 -10.93 21.51
C TYR A 456 25.52 -10.75 22.55
N GLU A 457 25.49 -9.56 23.19
CA GLU A 457 24.62 -9.28 24.36
C GLU A 457 23.26 -8.73 23.97
N ASN A 458 23.19 -7.98 22.87
CA ASN A 458 21.93 -7.46 22.35
C ASN A 458 21.19 -8.52 21.57
N GLU A 459 19.88 -8.41 21.53
CA GLU A 459 19.06 -9.18 20.59
C GLU A 459 19.59 -8.99 19.17
N ALA A 460 19.89 -10.09 18.50
CA ALA A 460 20.46 -10.05 17.16
C ALA A 460 19.42 -9.61 16.14
N LEU A 461 19.71 -8.55 15.42
CA LEU A 461 18.84 -8.01 14.39
C LEU A 461 19.13 -8.68 13.06
N LYS A 462 18.15 -8.64 12.14
CA LYS A 462 18.36 -9.06 10.74
C LYS A 462 19.49 -8.26 10.10
N PHE A 463 20.15 -8.86 9.12
CA PHE A 463 21.11 -8.14 8.28
C PHE A 463 20.37 -7.12 7.40
N VAL A 464 20.89 -5.89 7.37
CA VAL A 464 20.43 -4.82 6.47
C VAL A 464 21.62 -4.42 5.61
N ASP A 465 21.45 -4.41 4.30
CA ASP A 465 22.53 -4.13 3.33
C ASP A 465 23.79 -4.98 3.55
N GLY A 466 23.61 -6.21 4.05
CA GLY A 466 24.70 -7.17 4.31
C GLY A 466 25.38 -7.02 5.66
N TYR A 467 24.88 -6.17 6.57
CA TYR A 467 25.49 -5.90 7.88
C TYR A 467 24.50 -6.05 9.02
N ALA A 468 24.98 -6.54 10.14
CA ALA A 468 24.20 -6.62 11.39
C ALA A 468 24.94 -5.90 12.54
N TRP A 469 24.14 -5.20 13.37
CA TRP A 469 24.62 -4.52 14.55
C TRP A 469 24.75 -5.49 15.71
N VAL A 470 25.87 -5.43 16.40
CA VAL A 470 26.17 -6.31 17.52
C VAL A 470 26.69 -5.52 18.72
N CYS A 471 26.43 -6.05 19.92
CA CYS A 471 26.94 -5.52 21.20
C CYS A 471 27.76 -6.58 21.90
N LEU A 472 28.96 -6.24 22.34
CA LEU A 472 29.83 -7.10 23.14
C LEU A 472 30.48 -6.26 24.23
N SER A 473 30.35 -6.71 25.48
CA SER A 473 30.88 -5.99 26.67
C SER A 473 30.40 -4.55 26.76
N GLY A 474 29.11 -4.31 26.43
CA GLY A 474 28.47 -2.98 26.42
C GLY A 474 28.96 -2.05 25.34
N LYS A 475 29.70 -2.54 24.33
CA LYS A 475 30.15 -1.77 23.18
C LYS A 475 29.48 -2.24 21.90
N TYR A 476 29.20 -1.32 21.01
CA TYR A 476 28.51 -1.55 19.75
C TYR A 476 29.45 -1.52 18.56
N GLY A 477 29.14 -2.31 17.55
CA GLY A 477 29.83 -2.38 16.26
C GLY A 477 28.97 -3.10 15.23
N ALA A 478 29.53 -3.44 14.06
CA ALA A 478 28.81 -4.17 13.04
C ALA A 478 29.66 -5.31 12.47
N ILE A 479 28.96 -6.38 12.05
CA ILE A 479 29.54 -7.55 11.39
C ILE A 479 28.89 -7.75 10.02
N ASP A 480 29.63 -8.40 9.11
CA ASP A 480 29.08 -8.90 7.85
C ASP A 480 28.42 -10.28 8.04
N LYS A 481 27.83 -10.82 6.95
CA LYS A 481 27.15 -12.13 6.95
C LYS A 481 28.07 -13.32 7.30
N ASN A 482 29.40 -13.15 7.26
CA ASN A 482 30.38 -14.16 7.64
C ASN A 482 30.86 -14.00 9.11
N GLY A 483 30.29 -13.03 9.84
CA GLY A 483 30.73 -12.70 11.18
C GLY A 483 32.01 -11.85 11.25
N THR A 484 32.50 -11.34 10.12
CA THR A 484 33.67 -10.46 10.10
C THR A 484 33.28 -9.07 10.64
N VAL A 485 34.03 -8.57 11.59
CA VAL A 485 33.81 -7.24 12.15
C VAL A 485 34.16 -6.18 11.12
N VAL A 486 33.14 -5.47 10.62
CA VAL A 486 33.27 -4.38 9.63
C VAL A 486 33.31 -3.00 10.27
N VAL A 487 32.63 -2.84 11.41
CA VAL A 487 32.74 -1.68 12.30
C VAL A 487 33.22 -2.19 13.66
N PRO A 488 34.38 -1.72 14.15
CA PRO A 488 34.91 -2.17 15.44
C PRO A 488 33.90 -2.01 16.58
N ILE A 489 33.79 -3.03 17.43
CA ILE A 489 32.88 -3.08 18.56
C ILE A 489 33.50 -2.24 19.71
N LEU A 490 33.53 -0.92 19.54
CA LEU A 490 34.16 0.02 20.45
C LEU A 490 33.29 1.24 20.79
N LEU A 491 32.11 1.36 20.15
CA LEU A 491 31.23 2.52 20.28
C LEU A 491 30.36 2.42 21.52
N ASP A 492 30.10 3.56 22.15
CA ASP A 492 29.38 3.62 23.42
C ASP A 492 27.85 3.54 23.26
N SER A 493 27.34 3.84 22.05
CA SER A 493 25.91 3.81 21.78
C SER A 493 25.61 3.15 20.44
N TYR A 494 24.38 2.63 20.31
CA TYR A 494 23.85 2.10 19.07
C TYR A 494 23.70 3.19 18.00
N GLU A 495 23.27 4.40 18.40
CA GLU A 495 23.11 5.54 17.49
C GLU A 495 24.44 6.00 16.87
N ASP A 496 25.51 6.05 17.68
CA ASP A 496 26.85 6.36 17.19
C ASP A 496 27.34 5.30 16.22
N ALA A 497 27.05 4.04 16.49
CA ALA A 497 27.38 2.92 15.63
C ALA A 497 26.67 3.00 14.29
N MET A 498 25.35 3.23 14.28
CA MET A 498 24.56 3.41 13.06
C MET A 498 25.04 4.59 12.22
N THR A 499 25.28 5.73 12.86
CA THR A 499 25.72 6.94 12.16
C THR A 499 27.09 6.74 11.51
N LEU A 500 28.02 6.10 12.20
CA LEU A 500 29.36 5.82 11.69
C LEU A 500 29.30 4.84 10.51
N CYS A 501 28.49 3.79 10.58
CA CYS A 501 28.35 2.81 9.52
C CYS A 501 27.77 3.42 8.24
N ALA A 502 26.69 4.15 8.34
CA ALA A 502 26.08 4.81 7.18
C ALA A 502 27.06 5.72 6.46
N THR A 503 27.92 6.43 7.21
CA THR A 503 28.95 7.30 6.63
C THR A 503 30.06 6.49 5.97
N VAL A 504 30.57 5.49 6.67
CA VAL A 504 31.73 4.69 6.26
C VAL A 504 31.40 3.80 5.05
N LEU A 505 30.23 3.17 5.04
CA LEU A 505 29.79 2.35 3.91
C LEU A 505 29.52 3.20 2.68
N LYS A 506 28.95 4.39 2.85
CA LYS A 506 28.70 5.32 1.74
C LYS A 506 30.02 5.84 1.12
N GLU A 507 31.01 6.19 1.95
CA GLU A 507 32.32 6.67 1.50
C GLU A 507 33.14 5.56 0.82
N ASN A 508 32.95 4.29 1.19
CA ASN A 508 33.68 3.13 0.64
C ASN A 508 32.95 2.38 -0.49
N GLY A 509 31.83 2.89 -0.99
CA GLY A 509 31.07 2.22 -2.03
C GLY A 509 30.55 0.84 -1.63
N GLY A 510 30.28 0.61 -0.32
CA GLY A 510 29.81 -0.65 0.22
C GLY A 510 30.90 -1.67 0.56
N ALA A 511 32.17 -1.36 0.39
CA ALA A 511 33.27 -2.26 0.73
C ALA A 511 33.59 -2.24 2.25
N PRO A 512 33.89 -3.39 2.90
CA PRO A 512 34.31 -3.44 4.29
C PRO A 512 35.57 -2.61 4.54
N LEU A 513 35.60 -1.88 5.66
CA LEU A 513 36.81 -1.18 6.08
C LEU A 513 37.75 -2.12 6.78
N GLY A 514 39.02 -2.11 6.38
CA GLY A 514 40.06 -2.74 7.15
C GLY A 514 40.22 -2.09 8.55
N ILE A 515 40.46 -2.90 9.59
CA ILE A 515 40.61 -2.48 10.99
C ILE A 515 41.49 -1.24 11.17
N ARG A 516 42.55 -1.08 10.39
CA ARG A 516 43.45 0.10 10.43
C ARG A 516 42.79 1.40 9.95
N GLN A 517 41.87 1.33 9.01
CA GLN A 517 41.16 2.52 8.49
C GLN A 517 40.14 3.04 9.50
N VAL A 518 39.48 2.15 10.24
CA VAL A 518 38.51 2.53 11.26
C VAL A 518 39.19 3.11 12.50
N GLU A 519 40.35 2.61 12.92
CA GLU A 519 41.12 3.21 14.01
C GLU A 519 41.56 4.66 13.71
N ILE A 520 41.92 4.96 12.47
CA ILE A 520 42.30 6.31 12.03
C ILE A 520 41.07 7.23 11.98
N PHE A 521 39.93 6.76 11.51
CA PHE A 521 38.68 7.52 11.45
C PHE A 521 38.08 7.74 12.85
N GLY A 522 38.05 6.73 13.70
CA GLY A 522 37.52 6.82 15.06
C GLY A 522 38.24 7.84 15.94
N LYS A 523 39.55 7.83 15.94
CA LYS A 523 40.36 8.77 16.76
C LYS A 523 40.35 10.22 16.27
N LYS A 524 40.18 10.49 15.00
CA LYS A 524 40.17 11.84 14.44
C LYS A 524 38.82 12.53 14.39
N LYS A 525 37.72 11.79 14.25
CA LYS A 525 36.38 12.37 14.05
C LYS A 525 35.52 12.43 15.30
N LEU A 526 35.73 11.59 16.33
CA LEU A 526 35.02 11.68 17.60
C LEU A 526 35.25 12.99 18.37
N ASN A 527 36.34 13.72 18.07
CA ASN A 527 36.63 15.03 18.68
C ASN A 527 36.22 16.25 17.83
N GLN A 528 35.62 16.06 16.68
CA GLN A 528 35.05 17.15 15.87
C GLN A 528 33.53 16.97 15.82
N LYS A 529 32.78 18.01 16.25
CA LYS A 529 31.34 18.12 15.98
C LYS A 529 31.10 18.11 14.48
N VAL A 530 30.91 16.94 13.91
CA VAL A 530 30.55 16.79 12.50
C VAL A 530 29.03 16.94 12.40
N ARG A 531 28.57 18.03 11.81
CA ARG A 531 27.19 18.20 11.39
C ARG A 531 27.00 17.40 10.10
N PHE A 532 26.37 16.23 10.19
CA PHE A 532 25.94 15.47 9.02
C PHE A 532 24.60 16.02 8.52
N LYS A 533 24.52 16.33 7.25
CA LYS A 533 23.25 16.41 6.55
C LYS A 533 22.83 14.98 6.23
N ILE A 534 21.85 14.47 6.94
CA ILE A 534 21.15 13.24 6.55
C ILE A 534 20.39 13.58 5.27
N SER A 535 20.71 12.94 4.15
CA SER A 535 19.86 13.02 2.96
C SER A 535 18.57 12.24 3.27
N GLU A 536 17.46 12.91 3.09
CA GLU A 536 16.09 12.45 3.39
C GLU A 536 15.61 11.35 2.43
N THR A 537 16.22 10.18 2.43
CA THR A 537 15.68 9.00 1.77
C THR A 537 16.07 7.73 2.52
N ILE A 538 15.54 7.59 3.72
CA ILE A 538 15.29 6.28 4.32
C ILE A 538 13.77 6.12 4.22
N PRO A 539 13.25 5.09 3.53
CA PRO A 539 11.83 4.81 3.56
C PRO A 539 11.42 4.46 5.00
N GLU A 540 10.50 5.23 5.57
CA GLU A 540 9.95 5.01 6.92
C GLU A 540 9.05 3.76 7.03
N ASP A 541 8.92 2.93 5.98
CA ASP A 541 7.85 1.96 5.86
C ASP A 541 8.21 0.50 6.22
N ASN A 542 9.22 0.25 7.06
CA ASN A 542 9.52 -1.11 7.48
C ASN A 542 9.91 -1.26 8.97
N TRP A 543 9.20 -0.57 9.86
CA TRP A 543 9.28 -0.80 11.31
C TRP A 543 7.96 -1.39 11.84
N ASP A 544 7.56 -2.56 11.34
CA ASP A 544 6.57 -3.39 12.01
C ASP A 544 7.30 -4.41 12.90
N PHE A 545 7.20 -4.15 14.21
CA PHE A 545 7.58 -5.07 15.27
C PHE A 545 6.53 -6.16 15.47
#